data_1497f073c4197b1d39bed78e27a9c0e1
#
_entry.id   1497f073c4197b1d39bed78e27a9c0e1
#
_cell.length_a   1.000
_cell.length_b   1.000
_cell.length_c   1.000
_cell.angle_alpha   90.00
_cell.angle_beta   90.00
_cell.angle_gamma   90.00
#
_symmetry.space_group_name_H-M   'P 1'
#
loop_
_entity.id
_entity.type
_entity.pdbx_description
1 polymer ?
#
loop_
_entity_poly.entity_id
_entity_poly.type
_entity_poly.pdbx_seq_one_letter_code
_entity_poly.pdbx_strand_id
1 'polypeptide(L)'
;LAVAAAMAVGIAQIAIEKIRGRKIELMQWASLVLVIVLGSAAIYFHDDRLAMFKPSVGNFAIGLVMLTPNWMGRYLPPIVKENVSATALVIWGYVWAALELALAAINVWIVFAFDKKVWLEFNAFVPYAAMIALFLLQYAWLRAAVYRSMRAKAAPQPA
;
A
#
# COMPACT_ATOMS: atom_id res chain seq x y z
N LEU A 1 9.22 2.36 25.94
CA LEU A 1 7.93 1.87 26.47
C LEU A 1 6.85 1.73 25.38
N ALA A 2 6.58 2.75 24.55
CA ALA A 2 5.52 2.69 23.54
C ALA A 2 5.71 1.58 22.48
N VAL A 3 6.95 1.37 22.00
CA VAL A 3 7.28 0.33 21.03
C VAL A 3 7.07 -1.06 21.61
N ALA A 4 7.53 -1.30 22.84
CA ALA A 4 7.35 -2.59 23.52
C ALA A 4 5.86 -2.89 23.77
N ALA A 5 5.05 -1.88 24.12
CA ALA A 5 3.61 -2.02 24.25
C ALA A 5 2.93 -2.36 22.92
N ALA A 6 3.31 -1.71 21.82
CA ALA A 6 2.78 -2.02 20.48
C ALA A 6 3.15 -3.45 20.04
N MET A 7 4.36 -3.91 20.30
CA MET A 7 4.79 -5.30 20.05
C MET A 7 3.94 -6.29 20.85
N ALA A 8 3.76 -6.02 22.15
CA ALA A 8 2.96 -6.89 23.03
C ALA A 8 1.50 -7.00 22.56
N VAL A 9 0.89 -5.88 22.17
CA VAL A 9 -0.48 -5.85 21.62
C VAL A 9 -0.58 -6.66 20.32
N GLY A 10 0.37 -6.50 19.40
CA GLY A 10 0.38 -7.25 18.13
C GLY A 10 0.53 -8.76 18.35
N ILE A 11 1.40 -9.17 19.25
CA ILE A 11 1.57 -10.59 19.63
C ILE A 11 0.29 -11.13 20.28
N ALA A 12 -0.31 -10.36 21.21
CA ALA A 12 -1.53 -10.76 21.90
C ALA A 12 -2.71 -10.92 20.93
N GLN A 13 -2.87 -10.02 19.96
CA GLN A 13 -3.91 -10.13 18.93
C GLN A 13 -3.81 -11.43 18.13
N ILE A 14 -2.62 -11.77 17.63
CA ILE A 14 -2.41 -13.01 16.88
C ILE A 14 -2.60 -14.24 17.76
N ALA A 15 -2.15 -14.21 19.01
CA ALA A 15 -2.37 -15.30 19.94
C ALA A 15 -3.87 -15.54 20.20
N ILE A 16 -4.65 -14.47 20.40
CA ILE A 16 -6.10 -14.55 20.62
C ILE A 16 -6.81 -15.10 19.38
N GLU A 17 -6.45 -14.66 18.18
CA GLU A 17 -7.06 -15.16 16.94
C GLU A 17 -6.74 -16.64 16.70
N LYS A 18 -5.51 -17.06 17.00
CA LYS A 18 -5.10 -18.47 16.93
C LYS A 18 -5.87 -19.33 17.92
N ILE A 19 -6.07 -18.86 19.15
CA ILE A 19 -6.89 -19.58 20.18
C ILE A 19 -8.35 -19.69 19.74
N ARG A 20 -8.88 -18.67 19.04
CA ARG A 20 -10.24 -18.66 18.51
C ARG A 20 -10.42 -19.51 17.23
N GLY A 21 -9.38 -20.21 16.77
CA GLY A 21 -9.43 -21.07 15.58
C GLY A 21 -9.62 -20.32 14.27
N ARG A 22 -9.40 -19.00 14.25
CA ARG A 22 -9.47 -18.20 13.02
C ARG A 22 -8.21 -18.41 12.19
N LYS A 23 -8.37 -18.48 10.87
CA LYS A 23 -7.21 -18.46 9.94
C LYS A 23 -6.58 -17.08 9.97
N ILE A 24 -5.33 -17.02 10.40
CA ILE A 24 -4.53 -15.79 10.40
C ILE A 24 -4.17 -15.50 8.95
N GLU A 25 -4.57 -14.33 8.46
CA GLU A 25 -4.25 -13.90 7.10
C GLU A 25 -2.76 -13.54 6.98
N LEU A 26 -2.21 -13.75 5.77
CA LEU A 26 -0.81 -13.42 5.46
C LEU A 26 -0.46 -11.97 5.83
N MET A 27 -1.41 -11.04 5.66
CA MET A 27 -1.24 -9.62 6.03
C MET A 27 -1.04 -9.42 7.54
N GLN A 28 -1.71 -10.19 8.38
CA GLN A 28 -1.56 -10.11 9.85
C GLN A 28 -0.17 -10.61 10.27
N TRP A 29 0.31 -11.70 9.66
CA TRP A 29 1.67 -12.19 9.86
C TRP A 29 2.72 -11.18 9.39
N ALA A 30 2.54 -10.60 8.21
CA ALA A 30 3.45 -9.59 7.68
C ALA A 30 3.52 -8.36 8.60
N SER A 31 2.38 -7.89 9.10
CA SER A 31 2.30 -6.76 10.04
C SER A 31 3.00 -7.09 11.37
N LEU A 32 2.82 -8.28 11.91
CA LEU A 32 3.48 -8.70 13.15
C LEU A 32 5.01 -8.78 12.98
N VAL A 33 5.47 -9.43 11.92
CA VAL A 33 6.91 -9.52 11.60
C VAL A 33 7.51 -8.13 11.46
N LEU A 34 6.82 -7.24 10.76
CA LEU A 34 7.24 -5.86 10.58
C LEU A 34 7.38 -5.13 11.91
N VAL A 35 6.37 -5.21 12.78
CA VAL A 35 6.37 -4.56 14.10
C VAL A 35 7.48 -5.13 14.99
N ILE A 36 7.70 -6.45 14.96
CA ILE A 36 8.77 -7.09 15.74
C ILE A 36 10.14 -6.66 15.23
N VAL A 37 10.39 -6.75 13.92
CA VAL A 37 11.71 -6.42 13.34
C VAL A 37 12.04 -4.94 13.56
N LEU A 38 11.12 -4.04 13.22
CA LEU A 38 11.35 -2.60 13.39
C LEU A 38 11.37 -2.18 14.86
N GLY A 39 10.52 -2.78 15.68
CA GLY A 39 10.48 -2.51 17.10
C GLY A 39 11.77 -2.96 17.80
N SER A 40 12.25 -4.15 17.46
CA SER A 40 13.53 -4.68 18.01
C SER A 40 14.72 -3.84 17.54
N ALA A 41 14.76 -3.47 16.27
CA ALA A 41 15.80 -2.59 15.74
C ALA A 41 15.80 -1.21 16.43
N ALA A 42 14.64 -0.60 16.62
CA ALA A 42 14.52 0.70 17.31
C ALA A 42 14.96 0.64 18.79
N ILE A 43 14.73 -0.49 19.45
CA ILE A 43 15.17 -0.68 20.85
C ILE A 43 16.69 -0.93 20.91
N TYR A 44 17.22 -1.72 19.98
CA TYR A 44 18.63 -2.14 20.01
C TYR A 44 19.60 -1.02 19.64
N PHE A 45 19.29 -0.26 18.62
CA PHE A 45 20.24 0.72 18.07
C PHE A 45 20.16 2.11 18.72
N HIS A 46 19.14 2.43 19.50
CA HIS A 46 18.92 3.75 20.15
C HIS A 46 19.15 4.95 19.19
N ASP A 47 19.02 4.74 17.88
CA ASP A 47 19.26 5.74 16.86
C ASP A 47 17.93 6.29 16.34
N ASP A 48 17.74 7.60 16.49
CA ASP A 48 16.56 8.32 15.97
C ASP A 48 16.37 8.12 14.45
N ARG A 49 17.44 7.87 13.72
CA ARG A 49 17.40 7.61 12.26
C ARG A 49 16.64 6.34 11.92
N LEU A 50 16.70 5.31 12.78
CA LEU A 50 15.93 4.08 12.55
C LEU A 50 14.43 4.31 12.58
N ALA A 51 13.96 5.27 13.37
CA ALA A 51 12.56 5.68 13.34
C ALA A 51 12.14 6.27 11.99
N MET A 52 13.08 6.89 11.27
CA MET A 52 12.87 7.48 9.95
C MET A 52 12.69 6.43 8.84
N PHE A 53 13.09 5.17 9.05
CA PHE A 53 12.86 4.08 8.11
C PHE A 53 11.46 3.46 8.18
N LYS A 54 10.69 3.72 9.24
CA LYS A 54 9.35 3.12 9.39
C LYS A 54 8.45 3.30 8.16
N PRO A 55 8.34 4.51 7.56
CA PRO A 55 7.55 4.69 6.35
C PRO A 55 8.06 3.84 5.18
N SER A 56 9.38 3.74 4.99
CA SER A 56 9.96 2.92 3.92
C SER A 56 9.58 1.45 4.03
N VAL A 57 9.65 0.89 5.24
CA VAL A 57 9.32 -0.52 5.45
C VAL A 57 7.82 -0.77 5.24
N GLY A 58 6.97 0.17 5.69
CA GLY A 58 5.53 0.12 5.46
C GLY A 58 5.19 0.14 3.97
N ASN A 59 5.69 1.14 3.24
CA ASN A 59 5.46 1.29 1.81
C ASN A 59 6.04 0.11 1.02
N PHE A 60 7.22 -0.38 1.40
CA PHE A 60 7.82 -1.56 0.76
C PHE A 60 6.95 -2.80 0.94
N ALA A 61 6.49 -3.08 2.16
CA ALA A 61 5.62 -4.22 2.43
C ALA A 61 4.29 -4.14 1.67
N ILE A 62 3.66 -2.96 1.66
CA ILE A 62 2.44 -2.71 0.89
C ILE A 62 2.71 -2.90 -0.61
N GLY A 63 3.78 -2.31 -1.13
CA GLY A 63 4.18 -2.43 -2.53
C GLY A 63 4.39 -3.89 -2.94
N LEU A 64 5.04 -4.71 -2.11
CA LEU A 64 5.20 -6.15 -2.38
C LEU A 64 3.85 -6.90 -2.44
N VAL A 65 2.94 -6.60 -1.52
CA VAL A 65 1.60 -7.19 -1.53
C VAL A 65 0.83 -6.78 -2.80
N MET A 66 0.98 -5.53 -3.23
CA MET A 66 0.36 -5.01 -4.44
C MET A 66 0.94 -5.59 -5.75
N LEU A 67 2.09 -6.24 -5.71
CA LEU A 67 2.60 -7.01 -6.85
C LEU A 67 1.79 -8.30 -7.11
N THR A 68 0.93 -8.71 -6.16
CA THR A 68 0.06 -9.86 -6.36
C THR A 68 -0.94 -9.56 -7.48
N PRO A 69 -1.01 -10.41 -8.54
CA PRO A 69 -1.93 -10.18 -9.64
C PRO A 69 -3.39 -10.04 -9.17
N ASN A 70 -4.10 -9.07 -9.75
CA ASN A 70 -5.53 -8.86 -9.51
C ASN A 70 -5.93 -8.46 -8.07
N TRP A 71 -4.99 -8.01 -7.22
CA TRP A 71 -5.32 -7.53 -5.87
C TRP A 71 -6.36 -6.41 -5.90
N MET A 72 -6.26 -5.49 -6.85
CA MET A 72 -7.15 -4.35 -7.02
C MET A 72 -8.59 -4.77 -7.34
N GLY A 73 -8.77 -5.87 -8.07
CA GLY A 73 -10.09 -6.36 -8.49
C GLY A 73 -11.04 -6.64 -7.32
N ARG A 74 -10.52 -6.89 -6.11
CA ARG A 74 -11.34 -7.12 -4.91
C ARG A 74 -12.06 -5.87 -4.43
N TYR A 75 -11.47 -4.69 -4.69
CA TYR A 75 -11.94 -3.40 -4.17
C TYR A 75 -12.74 -2.60 -5.18
N LEU A 76 -12.80 -3.04 -6.44
CA LEU A 76 -13.50 -2.32 -7.50
C LEU A 76 -14.98 -2.72 -7.59
N PRO A 77 -15.88 -1.75 -7.82
CA PRO A 77 -17.30 -2.03 -7.98
C PRO A 77 -17.57 -2.87 -9.25
N PRO A 78 -18.69 -3.62 -9.28
CA PRO A 78 -19.06 -4.50 -10.40
C PRO A 78 -19.04 -3.79 -11.75
N ILE A 79 -19.57 -2.57 -11.81
CA ILE A 79 -19.63 -1.77 -13.04
C ILE A 79 -18.25 -1.58 -13.70
N VAL A 80 -17.19 -1.45 -12.91
CA VAL A 80 -15.83 -1.33 -13.43
C VAL A 80 -15.35 -2.67 -13.98
N LYS A 81 -15.58 -3.76 -13.25
CA LYS A 81 -15.18 -5.12 -13.65
C LYS A 81 -15.84 -5.58 -14.95
N GLU A 82 -17.07 -5.16 -15.19
CA GLU A 82 -17.84 -5.52 -16.38
C GLU A 82 -17.50 -4.68 -17.62
N ASN A 83 -16.88 -3.52 -17.43
CA ASN A 83 -16.64 -2.54 -18.49
C ASN A 83 -15.16 -2.21 -18.74
N VAL A 84 -14.25 -2.71 -17.90
CA VAL A 84 -12.81 -2.50 -18.02
C VAL A 84 -12.11 -3.84 -18.14
N SER A 85 -11.14 -3.95 -19.04
CA SER A 85 -10.42 -5.20 -19.24
C SER A 85 -9.61 -5.61 -17.98
N ALA A 86 -9.56 -6.90 -17.70
CA ALA A 86 -8.77 -7.44 -16.58
C ALA A 86 -7.29 -7.03 -16.67
N THR A 87 -6.73 -7.00 -17.88
CA THR A 87 -5.35 -6.57 -18.11
C THR A 87 -5.13 -5.12 -17.67
N ALA A 88 -6.04 -4.21 -17.99
CA ALA A 88 -5.93 -2.81 -17.57
C ALA A 88 -6.00 -2.66 -16.04
N LEU A 89 -6.83 -3.47 -15.37
CA LEU A 89 -6.91 -3.47 -13.91
C LEU A 89 -5.62 -4.00 -13.26
N VAL A 90 -5.00 -5.02 -13.86
CA VAL A 90 -3.70 -5.53 -13.40
C VAL A 90 -2.60 -4.48 -13.59
N ILE A 91 -2.57 -3.79 -14.73
CA ILE A 91 -1.60 -2.70 -14.99
C ILE A 91 -1.75 -1.61 -13.93
N TRP A 92 -2.97 -1.15 -13.65
CA TRP A 92 -3.20 -0.16 -12.60
C TRP A 92 -2.76 -0.66 -11.22
N GLY A 93 -2.94 -1.96 -10.94
CA GLY A 93 -2.42 -2.59 -9.74
C GLY A 93 -0.89 -2.47 -9.61
N TYR A 94 -0.17 -2.70 -10.70
CA TYR A 94 1.28 -2.54 -10.73
C TYR A 94 1.74 -1.08 -10.68
N VAL A 95 0.96 -0.14 -11.22
CA VAL A 95 1.25 1.30 -11.06
C VAL A 95 1.20 1.71 -9.59
N TRP A 96 0.21 1.23 -8.83
CA TRP A 96 0.15 1.44 -7.38
C TRP A 96 1.33 0.80 -6.65
N ALA A 97 1.66 -0.46 -6.98
CA ALA A 97 2.83 -1.13 -6.42
C ALA A 97 4.13 -0.35 -6.68
N ALA A 98 4.30 0.15 -7.91
CA ALA A 98 5.46 0.95 -8.29
C ALA A 98 5.53 2.27 -7.50
N LEU A 99 4.40 2.94 -7.26
CA LEU A 99 4.37 4.15 -6.43
C LEU A 99 4.83 3.84 -4.99
N GLU A 100 4.30 2.80 -4.36
CA GLU A 100 4.67 2.43 -2.99
C GLU A 100 6.16 2.07 -2.87
N LEU A 101 6.68 1.28 -3.81
CA LEU A 101 8.09 0.92 -3.84
C LEU A 101 8.99 2.13 -4.11
N ALA A 102 8.56 3.05 -4.98
CA ALA A 102 9.29 4.30 -5.22
C ALA A 102 9.31 5.20 -3.98
N LEU A 103 8.18 5.36 -3.28
CA LEU A 103 8.11 6.11 -2.03
C LEU A 103 9.01 5.50 -0.95
N ALA A 104 9.05 4.17 -0.85
CA ALA A 104 9.96 3.47 0.04
C ALA A 104 11.43 3.79 -0.28
N ALA A 105 11.82 3.68 -1.56
CA ALA A 105 13.19 3.93 -2.01
C ALA A 105 13.60 5.40 -1.81
N ILE A 106 12.72 6.34 -2.17
CA ILE A 106 12.98 7.78 -2.00
C ILE A 106 13.12 8.12 -0.52
N ASN A 107 12.27 7.56 0.36
CA ASN A 107 12.39 7.81 1.80
C ASN A 107 13.72 7.29 2.35
N VAL A 108 14.17 6.09 1.93
CA VAL A 108 15.51 5.57 2.30
C VAL A 108 16.61 6.54 1.85
N TRP A 109 16.55 7.00 0.60
CA TRP A 109 17.52 7.96 0.09
C TRP A 109 17.54 9.26 0.91
N ILE A 110 16.36 9.81 1.25
CA ILE A 110 16.24 11.04 2.06
C ILE A 110 16.86 10.85 3.46
N VAL A 111 16.66 9.69 4.10
CA VAL A 111 17.24 9.39 5.41
C VAL A 111 18.78 9.47 5.40
N PHE A 112 19.42 9.08 4.29
CA PHE A 112 20.87 9.11 4.18
C PHE A 112 21.42 10.44 3.64
N ALA A 113 20.69 11.09 2.74
CA ALA A 113 21.19 12.24 1.99
C ALA A 113 20.84 13.60 2.61
N PHE A 114 19.81 13.65 3.47
CA PHE A 114 19.28 14.91 3.98
C PHE A 114 19.13 14.91 5.51
N ASP A 115 18.82 16.08 6.06
CA ASP A 115 18.56 16.27 7.47
C ASP A 115 17.11 15.85 7.87
N LYS A 116 16.87 15.79 9.17
CA LYS A 116 15.57 15.40 9.74
C LYS A 116 14.45 16.35 9.32
N LYS A 117 14.74 17.62 9.03
CA LYS A 117 13.72 18.60 8.63
C LYS A 117 13.17 18.27 7.25
N VAL A 118 14.06 18.02 6.27
CA VAL A 118 13.67 17.62 4.91
C VAL A 118 12.87 16.30 4.95
N TRP A 119 13.31 15.35 5.77
CA TRP A 119 12.59 14.08 5.96
C TRP A 119 11.16 14.30 6.50
N LEU A 120 10.99 15.17 7.49
CA LEU A 120 9.67 15.48 8.05
C LEU A 120 8.75 16.12 6.99
N GLU A 121 9.26 17.10 6.23
CA GLU A 121 8.51 17.78 5.17
C GLU A 121 8.11 16.79 4.07
N PHE A 122 9.03 15.94 3.64
CA PHE A 122 8.74 14.89 2.66
C PHE A 122 7.62 13.96 3.14
N ASN A 123 7.76 13.39 4.35
CA ASN A 123 6.78 12.42 4.85
C ASN A 123 5.43 13.05 5.20
N ALA A 124 5.39 14.35 5.50
CA ALA A 124 4.14 15.05 5.77
C ALA A 124 3.29 15.31 4.52
N PHE A 125 3.93 15.51 3.36
CA PHE A 125 3.21 15.99 2.17
C PHE A 125 3.34 15.08 0.96
N VAL A 126 4.54 14.63 0.62
CA VAL A 126 4.79 14.00 -0.69
C VAL A 126 4.06 12.68 -0.89
N PRO A 127 4.09 11.71 0.05
CA PRO A 127 3.38 10.46 -0.13
C PRO A 127 1.87 10.66 -0.31
N TYR A 128 1.26 11.52 0.51
CA TYR A 128 -0.18 11.79 0.43
C TYR A 128 -0.56 12.48 -0.87
N ALA A 129 0.20 13.49 -1.29
CA ALA A 129 -0.02 14.18 -2.55
C ALA A 129 0.10 13.23 -3.74
N ALA A 130 1.12 12.37 -3.75
CA ALA A 130 1.33 11.39 -4.81
C ALA A 130 0.20 10.35 -4.88
N MET A 131 -0.25 9.84 -3.72
CA MET A 131 -1.36 8.90 -3.65
C MET A 131 -2.68 9.54 -4.13
N ILE A 132 -2.98 10.76 -3.69
CA ILE A 132 -4.17 11.49 -4.13
C ILE A 132 -4.12 11.75 -5.63
N ALA A 133 -2.99 12.19 -6.16
CA ALA A 133 -2.81 12.45 -7.58
C ALA A 133 -3.03 11.18 -8.41
N LEU A 134 -2.42 10.06 -7.99
CA LEU A 134 -2.59 8.77 -8.67
C LEU A 134 -4.03 8.28 -8.58
N PHE A 135 -4.68 8.44 -7.42
CA PHE A 135 -6.10 8.08 -7.26
C PHE A 135 -7.01 8.87 -8.19
N LEU A 136 -6.83 10.19 -8.28
CA LEU A 136 -7.63 11.03 -9.16
C LEU A 136 -7.41 10.70 -10.63
N LEU A 137 -6.16 10.44 -11.01
CA LEU A 137 -5.80 10.03 -12.37
C LEU A 137 -6.47 8.68 -12.73
N GLN A 138 -6.36 7.70 -11.85
CA GLN A 138 -6.99 6.40 -12.02
C GLN A 138 -8.51 6.51 -12.08
N TYR A 139 -9.12 7.28 -11.19
CA TYR A 139 -10.56 7.50 -11.17
C TYR A 139 -11.06 8.11 -12.48
N ALA A 140 -10.39 9.16 -12.96
CA ALA A 140 -10.74 9.80 -14.22
C ALA A 140 -10.62 8.82 -15.41
N TRP A 141 -9.55 8.03 -15.42
CA TRP A 141 -9.32 7.03 -16.45
C TRP A 141 -10.37 5.92 -16.42
N LEU A 142 -10.64 5.34 -15.25
CA LEU A 142 -11.65 4.29 -15.08
C LEU A 142 -13.04 4.78 -15.49
N ARG A 143 -13.42 5.99 -15.07
CA ARG A 143 -14.68 6.61 -15.44
C ARG A 143 -14.79 6.74 -16.97
N ALA A 144 -13.76 7.27 -17.63
CA ALA A 144 -13.74 7.40 -19.08
C ALA A 144 -13.81 6.03 -19.79
N ALA A 145 -13.14 5.02 -19.27
CA ALA A 145 -13.16 3.66 -19.81
C ALA A 145 -14.56 3.03 -19.73
N VAL A 146 -15.21 3.14 -18.55
CA VAL A 146 -16.58 2.66 -18.33
C VAL A 146 -17.57 3.35 -19.30
N TYR A 147 -17.52 4.69 -19.40
CA TYR A 147 -18.40 5.41 -20.32
C TYR A 147 -18.20 5.01 -21.78
N ARG A 148 -16.96 4.80 -22.22
CA ARG A 148 -16.67 4.34 -23.61
C ARG A 148 -17.25 2.95 -23.84
N SER A 149 -17.07 2.02 -22.91
CA SER A 149 -17.61 0.66 -23.01
C SER A 149 -19.14 0.66 -23.06
N MET A 150 -19.80 1.43 -22.20
CA MET A 150 -21.26 1.52 -22.18
C MET A 150 -21.82 2.11 -23.47
N ARG A 151 -21.18 3.15 -24.02
CA ARG A 151 -21.58 3.73 -25.31
C ARG A 151 -21.42 2.74 -26.47
N ALA A 152 -20.33 1.98 -26.47
CA ALA A 152 -20.11 0.96 -27.49
C ALA A 152 -21.17 -0.15 -27.43
N LYS A 153 -21.60 -0.55 -26.24
CA LYS A 153 -22.69 -1.55 -26.06
C LYS A 153 -24.07 -1.03 -26.42
N ALA A 154 -24.30 0.28 -26.34
CA ALA A 154 -25.56 0.93 -26.66
C ALA A 154 -25.71 1.30 -28.17
N ALA A 155 -24.61 1.22 -28.93
CA ALA A 155 -24.66 1.49 -30.39
C ALA A 155 -25.42 0.38 -31.10
N PRO A 156 -26.32 0.73 -32.10
CA PRO A 156 -27.00 -0.27 -32.89
C PRO A 156 -26.00 -1.17 -33.62
N GLN A 157 -26.19 -2.49 -33.50
CA GLN A 157 -25.40 -3.42 -34.31
C GLN A 157 -25.75 -3.23 -35.78
N PRO A 158 -24.76 -3.11 -36.66
CA PRO A 158 -25.04 -3.09 -38.10
C PRO A 158 -25.72 -4.40 -38.49
N ALA A 159 -26.83 -4.27 -39.22
CA ALA A 159 -27.65 -5.39 -39.73
C ALA A 159 -26.84 -6.26 -40.71
#